data_6b3d1f631006e629f438fbfe884fca93
#
_entry.id   6b3d1f631006e629f438fbfe884fca93
#
_cell.length_a   1.000
_cell.length_b   1.000
_cell.length_c   1.000
_cell.angle_alpha   90.00
_cell.angle_beta   90.00
_cell.angle_gamma   90.00
#
_symmetry.space_group_name_H-M   'P 1'
#
loop_
_entity.id
_entity.type
_entity.pdbx_description
1 polymer ?
#
loop_
_entity_poly.entity_id
_entity_poly.type
_entity_poly.pdbx_seq_one_letter_code
_entity_poly.pdbx_strand_id
1 'polypeptide(L)'
;FYGVEFDSEFTLASFGGGDLLAGIWGDYLRGELDSGDDVPRLPPMRLGARLAWATDNFELWTRVLDADEQDKPGANQEATDGYTKWDIGADYRLATASGDLNLFIAFNNVTDEEIRLSTSFLRDVAPEAGFSVEAGVRWMF
;
A
#
# COMPACT_ATOMS: atom_id res chain seq x y z
N PHE A 1 -20.73 10.01 -9.24
CA PHE A 1 -19.73 9.22 -8.49
C PHE A 1 -20.43 8.43 -7.40
N TYR A 2 -20.02 7.19 -7.22
CA TYR A 2 -20.36 6.34 -6.06
C TYR A 2 -19.19 5.42 -5.74
N GLY A 3 -19.10 4.99 -4.49
CA GLY A 3 -18.03 4.12 -4.05
C GLY A 3 -18.21 3.64 -2.62
N VAL A 4 -17.32 2.76 -2.22
CA VAL A 4 -17.22 2.25 -0.87
C VAL A 4 -15.74 2.14 -0.50
N GLU A 5 -15.45 2.44 0.75
CA GLU A 5 -14.13 2.29 1.36
C GLU A 5 -14.30 1.65 2.73
N PHE A 6 -13.39 0.79 3.10
CA PHE A 6 -13.31 0.21 4.43
C PHE A 6 -11.86 0.06 4.87
N ASP A 7 -11.63 0.16 6.16
CA ASP A 7 -10.37 -0.11 6.83
C ASP A 7 -10.67 -0.71 8.21
N SER A 8 -9.91 -1.73 8.59
CA SER A 8 -10.05 -2.39 9.89
C SER A 8 -8.72 -3.01 10.32
N GLU A 9 -8.40 -2.83 11.60
CA GLU A 9 -7.25 -3.48 12.26
C GLU A 9 -7.72 -4.20 13.52
N PHE A 10 -7.12 -5.36 13.80
CA PHE A 10 -7.44 -6.16 14.97
C PHE A 10 -6.23 -6.94 15.46
N THR A 11 -6.17 -7.18 16.77
CA THR A 11 -5.15 -8.04 17.39
C THR A 11 -5.61 -9.49 17.27
N LEU A 12 -4.77 -10.32 16.62
CA LEU A 12 -5.02 -11.76 16.47
C LEU A 12 -4.56 -12.56 17.69
N ALA A 13 -3.41 -12.22 18.24
CA ALA A 13 -2.79 -12.94 19.34
C ALA A 13 -1.72 -12.07 20.02
N SER A 14 -1.37 -12.41 21.26
CA SER A 14 -0.25 -11.82 22.00
C SER A 14 0.73 -12.92 22.40
N PHE A 15 1.98 -12.81 21.97
CA PHE A 15 3.04 -13.76 22.31
C PHE A 15 4.43 -13.13 22.17
N GLY A 16 5.42 -13.69 22.86
CA GLY A 16 6.81 -13.23 22.76
C GLY A 16 7.05 -11.79 23.20
N GLY A 17 6.17 -11.22 24.04
CA GLY A 17 6.26 -9.83 24.48
C GLY A 17 5.73 -8.82 23.46
N GLY A 18 4.99 -9.27 22.45
CA GLY A 18 4.36 -8.42 21.43
C GLY A 18 3.01 -8.93 20.99
N ASP A 19 2.35 -8.15 20.16
CA ASP A 19 1.04 -8.43 19.58
C ASP A 19 1.15 -8.73 18.08
N LEU A 20 0.43 -9.75 17.65
CA LEU A 20 0.21 -10.04 16.23
C LEU A 20 -1.03 -9.26 15.78
N LEU A 21 -0.82 -8.29 14.90
CA LEU A 21 -1.83 -7.41 14.36
C LEU A 21 -2.15 -7.81 12.93
N ALA A 22 -3.43 -7.77 12.57
CA ALA A 22 -3.87 -7.92 11.19
C ALA A 22 -4.71 -6.73 10.79
N GLY A 23 -4.44 -6.19 9.62
CA GLY A 23 -5.21 -5.12 8.99
C GLY A 23 -5.75 -5.56 7.65
N ILE A 24 -6.96 -5.12 7.30
CA ILE A 24 -7.56 -5.25 5.97
C ILE A 24 -8.16 -3.92 5.57
N TRP A 25 -7.99 -3.56 4.31
CA TRP A 25 -8.60 -2.36 3.75
C TRP A 25 -8.97 -2.60 2.29
N GLY A 26 -9.87 -1.80 1.78
CA GLY A 26 -10.22 -1.84 0.38
C GLY A 26 -11.06 -0.66 -0.02
N ASP A 27 -11.03 -0.37 -1.31
CA ASP A 27 -11.80 0.69 -1.91
C ASP A 27 -12.32 0.30 -3.31
N TYR A 28 -13.47 0.83 -3.63
CA TYR A 28 -14.09 0.77 -4.94
C TYR A 28 -14.72 2.12 -5.26
N LEU A 29 -14.38 2.68 -6.40
CA LEU A 29 -14.90 3.97 -6.85
C LEU A 29 -15.32 3.90 -8.32
N ARG A 30 -16.49 4.44 -8.62
CA ARG A 30 -17.01 4.61 -9.99
C ARG A 30 -17.51 6.03 -10.21
N GLY A 31 -17.36 6.49 -11.45
CA GLY A 31 -17.88 7.78 -11.87
C GLY A 31 -18.21 7.77 -13.34
N GLU A 32 -19.32 8.39 -13.70
CA GLU A 32 -19.75 8.65 -15.07
C GLU A 32 -19.94 10.15 -15.25
N LEU A 33 -19.64 10.64 -16.44
CA LEU A 33 -19.91 11.98 -16.90
C LEU A 33 -21.37 12.07 -17.38
N ASP A 34 -21.91 13.28 -17.48
CA ASP A 34 -23.27 13.50 -18.01
C ASP A 34 -23.41 13.04 -19.48
N SER A 35 -22.29 12.90 -20.20
CA SER A 35 -22.23 12.33 -21.54
C SER A 35 -22.42 10.80 -21.58
N GLY A 36 -22.34 10.11 -20.43
CA GLY A 36 -22.33 8.65 -20.33
C GLY A 36 -20.94 8.02 -20.42
N ASP A 37 -19.89 8.83 -20.57
CA ASP A 37 -18.51 8.36 -20.60
C ASP A 37 -17.99 8.10 -19.17
N ASP A 38 -17.07 7.15 -19.03
CA ASP A 38 -16.37 6.92 -17.75
C ASP A 38 -15.47 8.11 -17.39
N VAL A 39 -15.39 8.40 -16.09
CA VAL A 39 -14.48 9.44 -15.57
C VAL A 39 -13.04 8.94 -15.66
N PRO A 40 -12.14 9.70 -16.31
CA PRO A 40 -10.75 9.28 -16.45
C PRO A 40 -10.00 9.28 -15.11
N ARG A 41 -9.00 8.39 -15.00
CA ARG A 41 -8.08 8.28 -13.86
C ARG A 41 -8.72 7.91 -12.53
N LEU A 42 -9.80 7.17 -12.55
CA LEU A 42 -10.27 6.52 -11.35
C LEU A 42 -9.41 5.27 -11.06
N PRO A 43 -9.11 4.98 -9.80
CA PRO A 43 -8.47 3.73 -9.45
C PRO A 43 -9.41 2.55 -9.74
N PRO A 44 -8.89 1.36 -10.06
CA PRO A 44 -9.67 0.12 -10.04
C PRO A 44 -10.09 -0.23 -8.62
N MET A 45 -10.85 -1.30 -8.43
CA MET A 45 -11.06 -1.88 -7.11
C MET A 45 -9.73 -2.33 -6.53
N ARG A 46 -9.50 -2.03 -5.24
CA ARG A 46 -8.28 -2.44 -4.54
C ARG A 46 -8.63 -3.10 -3.22
N LEU A 47 -7.89 -4.13 -2.90
CA LEU A 47 -7.98 -4.84 -1.63
C LEU A 47 -6.59 -5.04 -1.06
N GLY A 48 -6.40 -4.69 0.20
CA GLY A 48 -5.13 -4.83 0.88
C GLY A 48 -5.24 -5.59 2.19
N ALA A 49 -4.15 -6.24 2.57
CA ALA A 49 -4.00 -6.88 3.86
C ALA A 49 -2.60 -6.60 4.42
N ARG A 50 -2.52 -6.46 5.74
CA ARG A 50 -1.29 -6.30 6.50
C ARG A 50 -1.25 -7.30 7.64
N LEU A 51 -0.09 -7.84 7.91
CA LEU A 51 0.21 -8.59 9.12
C LEU A 51 1.45 -7.98 9.76
N ALA A 52 1.41 -7.75 11.06
CA ALA A 52 2.54 -7.24 11.80
C ALA A 52 2.67 -7.93 13.16
N TRP A 53 3.90 -8.12 13.58
CA TRP A 53 4.20 -8.46 14.96
C TRP A 53 4.93 -7.29 15.59
N ALA A 54 4.33 -6.70 16.62
CA ALA A 54 4.77 -5.46 17.24
C ALA A 54 5.01 -5.65 18.72
N THR A 55 6.14 -5.14 19.21
CA THR A 55 6.48 -4.97 20.63
C THR A 55 6.55 -3.48 20.96
N ASP A 56 6.94 -3.12 22.19
CA ASP A 56 7.12 -1.72 22.58
C ASP A 56 8.14 -0.96 21.71
N ASN A 57 9.12 -1.67 21.14
CA ASN A 57 10.24 -1.05 20.44
C ASN A 57 10.61 -1.70 19.11
N PHE A 58 9.92 -2.74 18.67
CA PHE A 58 10.20 -3.41 17.40
C PHE A 58 8.90 -3.79 16.70
N GLU A 59 8.86 -3.59 15.38
CA GLU A 59 7.79 -4.08 14.53
C GLU A 59 8.39 -4.79 13.32
N LEU A 60 7.85 -5.96 13.00
CA LEU A 60 8.06 -6.67 11.74
C LEU A 60 6.73 -6.75 11.03
N TRP A 61 6.67 -6.32 9.78
CA TRP A 61 5.40 -6.27 9.06
C TRP A 61 5.54 -6.77 7.61
N THR A 62 4.43 -7.24 7.08
CA THR A 62 4.24 -7.50 5.65
C THR A 62 2.91 -6.95 5.20
N ARG A 63 2.84 -6.51 3.95
CA ARG A 63 1.64 -5.93 3.34
C ARG A 63 1.51 -6.40 1.90
N VAL A 64 0.30 -6.81 1.55
CA VAL A 64 -0.08 -7.14 0.18
C VAL A 64 -1.19 -6.19 -0.25
N LEU A 65 -1.10 -5.68 -1.46
CA LEU A 65 -2.13 -4.90 -2.13
C LEU A 65 -2.42 -5.55 -3.47
N ASP A 66 -3.65 -5.96 -3.67
CA ASP A 66 -4.19 -6.44 -4.93
C ASP A 66 -5.07 -5.36 -5.55
N ALA A 67 -4.88 -5.08 -6.82
CA ALA A 67 -5.63 -4.11 -7.59
C ALA A 67 -6.13 -4.77 -8.88
N ASP A 68 -7.42 -4.67 -9.12
CA ASP A 68 -8.02 -5.16 -10.36
C ASP A 68 -7.51 -4.41 -11.60
N GLU A 69 -7.79 -4.93 -12.77
CA GLU A 69 -7.62 -4.19 -14.02
C GLU A 69 -8.55 -2.94 -14.04
N GLN A 70 -8.07 -1.85 -14.62
CA GLN A 70 -8.92 -0.71 -14.93
C GLN A 70 -9.41 -0.82 -16.40
N ASP A 71 -10.55 -1.48 -16.58
CA ASP A 71 -11.20 -1.72 -17.85
C ASP A 71 -12.07 -0.55 -18.35
N LYS A 72 -12.26 0.48 -17.52
CA LYS A 72 -13.05 1.69 -17.79
C LYS A 72 -12.23 2.96 -17.62
N PRO A 73 -11.21 3.16 -18.46
CA PRO A 73 -10.20 4.20 -18.24
C PRO A 73 -10.70 5.63 -18.53
N GLY A 74 -11.88 5.78 -19.16
CA GLY A 74 -12.39 7.07 -19.61
C GLY A 74 -11.80 7.51 -20.96
N ALA A 75 -12.28 8.65 -21.45
CA ALA A 75 -11.90 9.16 -22.76
C ALA A 75 -10.39 9.42 -22.89
N ASN A 76 -9.80 9.01 -24.02
CA ASN A 76 -8.39 9.15 -24.36
C ASN A 76 -7.41 8.45 -23.40
N GLN A 77 -7.83 7.39 -22.76
CA GLN A 77 -6.98 6.55 -21.92
C GLN A 77 -7.13 5.08 -22.33
N GLU A 78 -6.07 4.32 -22.12
CA GLU A 78 -6.09 2.86 -22.30
C GLU A 78 -6.37 2.18 -20.96
N ALA A 79 -6.86 0.94 -21.02
CA ALA A 79 -6.97 0.10 -19.85
C ALA A 79 -5.59 -0.15 -19.22
N THR A 80 -5.55 -0.44 -17.93
CA THR A 80 -4.33 -0.87 -17.24
C THR A 80 -4.57 -2.22 -16.62
N ASP A 81 -3.57 -3.10 -16.72
CA ASP A 81 -3.60 -4.40 -16.06
C ASP A 81 -3.74 -4.29 -14.56
N GLY A 82 -4.34 -5.29 -13.93
CA GLY A 82 -4.30 -5.48 -12.49
C GLY A 82 -2.91 -5.86 -12.01
N TYR A 83 -2.65 -5.71 -10.72
CA TYR A 83 -1.36 -6.05 -10.13
C TYR A 83 -1.49 -6.47 -8.67
N THR A 84 -0.52 -7.24 -8.19
CA THR A 84 -0.37 -7.58 -6.79
C THR A 84 0.98 -7.08 -6.27
N LYS A 85 0.97 -6.08 -5.40
CA LYS A 85 2.17 -5.54 -4.78
C LYS A 85 2.37 -6.13 -3.40
N TRP A 86 3.55 -6.67 -3.15
CA TRP A 86 3.94 -7.21 -1.85
C TRP A 86 5.13 -6.46 -1.27
N ASP A 87 4.98 -5.95 -0.05
CA ASP A 87 6.00 -5.22 0.70
C ASP A 87 6.27 -5.92 2.04
N ILE A 88 7.52 -5.83 2.52
CA ILE A 88 7.96 -6.36 3.82
C ILE A 88 8.85 -5.32 4.47
N GLY A 89 8.74 -5.12 5.78
CA GLY A 89 9.62 -4.18 6.47
C GLY A 89 9.75 -4.44 7.96
N ALA A 90 10.69 -3.73 8.55
CA ALA A 90 10.93 -3.74 10.00
C ALA A 90 11.27 -2.34 10.49
N ASP A 91 10.80 -2.05 11.70
CA ASP A 91 11.05 -0.81 12.42
C ASP A 91 11.60 -1.12 13.81
N TYR A 92 12.59 -0.35 14.25
CA TYR A 92 13.15 -0.47 15.59
C TYR A 92 13.28 0.89 16.24
N ARG A 93 12.63 1.07 17.37
CA ARG A 93 12.68 2.29 18.18
C ARG A 93 13.63 2.12 19.36
N LEU A 94 14.62 2.98 19.43
CA LEU A 94 15.57 3.07 20.52
C LEU A 94 15.35 4.37 21.29
N ALA A 95 14.83 4.26 22.52
CA ALA A 95 14.75 5.39 23.42
C ALA A 95 16.13 5.73 23.98
N THR A 96 16.56 6.98 23.85
CA THR A 96 17.83 7.49 24.39
C THR A 96 17.59 8.64 25.34
N ALA A 97 18.61 9.02 26.14
CA ALA A 97 18.52 10.16 27.06
C ALA A 97 18.30 11.50 26.35
N SER A 98 18.59 11.59 25.03
CA SER A 98 18.50 12.81 24.24
C SER A 98 17.39 12.76 23.16
N GLY A 99 16.51 11.76 23.21
CA GLY A 99 15.40 11.60 22.27
C GLY A 99 15.24 10.17 21.76
N ASP A 100 14.29 9.96 20.88
CA ASP A 100 13.98 8.67 20.29
C ASP A 100 14.63 8.52 18.91
N LEU A 101 15.31 7.41 18.70
CA LEU A 101 15.88 7.01 17.42
C LEU A 101 15.00 5.90 16.82
N ASN A 102 14.47 6.13 15.62
CA ASN A 102 13.76 5.12 14.87
C ASN A 102 14.59 4.70 13.64
N LEU A 103 14.90 3.40 13.58
CA LEU A 103 15.60 2.76 12.45
C LEU A 103 14.55 1.99 11.66
N PHE A 104 14.55 2.09 10.34
CA PHE A 104 13.64 1.32 9.51
C PHE A 104 14.34 0.75 8.28
N ILE A 105 13.79 -0.37 7.81
CA ILE A 105 14.11 -0.97 6.52
C ILE A 105 12.81 -1.49 5.90
N ALA A 106 12.66 -1.24 4.59
CA ALA A 106 11.54 -1.76 3.81
C ALA A 106 12.04 -2.32 2.48
N PHE A 107 11.50 -3.45 2.10
CA PHE A 107 11.63 -4.09 0.79
C PHE A 107 10.28 -3.91 0.10
N ASN A 108 10.23 -3.04 -0.89
CA ASN A 108 9.01 -2.73 -1.62
C ASN A 108 8.95 -3.55 -2.90
N ASN A 109 7.74 -3.97 -3.26
CA ASN A 109 7.47 -4.74 -4.46
C ASN A 109 8.42 -5.96 -4.58
N VAL A 110 8.40 -6.84 -3.56
CA VAL A 110 9.35 -7.98 -3.47
C VAL A 110 9.19 -9.01 -4.58
N THR A 111 8.07 -9.00 -5.28
CA THR A 111 7.79 -9.83 -6.46
C THR A 111 8.28 -9.21 -7.76
N ASP A 112 8.78 -7.97 -7.73
CA ASP A 112 9.24 -7.21 -8.90
C ASP A 112 8.15 -7.09 -9.99
N GLU A 113 6.91 -6.88 -9.57
CA GLU A 113 5.76 -6.73 -10.46
C GLU A 113 5.84 -5.41 -11.25
N GLU A 114 5.52 -5.41 -12.54
CA GLU A 114 5.40 -4.18 -13.32
C GLU A 114 4.05 -3.51 -13.01
N ILE A 115 4.06 -2.41 -12.29
CA ILE A 115 2.87 -1.70 -11.83
C ILE A 115 2.66 -0.42 -12.62
N ARG A 116 1.52 -0.32 -13.33
CA ARG A 116 1.10 0.88 -14.05
C ARG A 116 -0.19 1.42 -13.43
N LEU A 117 -0.06 2.49 -12.64
CA LEU A 117 -1.22 3.09 -11.97
C LEU A 117 -2.14 3.80 -12.96
N SER A 118 -3.40 3.38 -13.05
CA SER A 118 -4.44 4.03 -13.89
C SER A 118 -4.61 5.52 -13.58
N THR A 119 -4.32 5.93 -12.35
CA THR A 119 -4.39 7.31 -11.87
C THR A 119 -3.19 8.17 -12.29
N SER A 120 -2.07 7.56 -12.71
CA SER A 120 -0.84 8.26 -13.07
C SER A 120 -0.94 8.91 -14.46
N PHE A 121 -0.42 10.13 -14.58
CA PHE A 121 -0.22 10.79 -15.87
C PHE A 121 0.92 10.16 -16.69
N LEU A 122 1.81 9.42 -16.04
CA LEU A 122 3.00 8.80 -16.64
C LEU A 122 2.83 7.30 -16.89
N ARG A 123 1.65 6.73 -16.65
CA ARG A 123 1.39 5.29 -16.72
C ARG A 123 1.88 4.61 -17.99
N ASP A 124 1.77 5.32 -19.14
CA ASP A 124 2.13 4.77 -20.46
C ASP A 124 3.64 4.80 -20.72
N VAL A 125 4.38 5.64 -19.97
CA VAL A 125 5.82 5.88 -20.19
C VAL A 125 6.71 5.47 -19.02
N ALA A 126 6.17 5.42 -17.80
CA ALA A 126 6.93 5.07 -16.59
C ALA A 126 6.05 4.24 -15.63
N PRO A 127 6.36 2.95 -15.45
CA PRO A 127 5.77 2.17 -14.36
C PRO A 127 6.28 2.68 -13.00
N GLU A 128 5.63 2.24 -11.93
CA GLU A 128 6.17 2.37 -10.57
C GLU A 128 7.54 1.67 -10.46
N ALA A 129 8.28 2.00 -9.41
CA ALA A 129 9.53 1.28 -9.14
C ALA A 129 9.26 -0.22 -8.96
N GLY A 130 10.05 -1.06 -9.61
CA GLY A 130 10.10 -2.49 -9.36
C GLY A 130 10.61 -2.80 -7.95
N PHE A 131 11.21 -3.94 -7.74
CA PHE A 131 11.81 -4.25 -6.45
C PHE A 131 12.75 -3.14 -5.99
N SER A 132 12.55 -2.65 -4.77
CA SER A 132 13.38 -1.60 -4.19
C SER A 132 13.57 -1.80 -2.69
N VAL A 133 14.68 -1.28 -2.17
CA VAL A 133 15.01 -1.30 -0.75
C VAL A 133 15.11 0.14 -0.26
N GLU A 134 14.38 0.44 0.81
CA GLU A 134 14.47 1.70 1.53
C GLU A 134 14.95 1.44 2.95
N ALA A 135 15.90 2.22 3.43
CA ALA A 135 16.35 2.17 4.81
C ALA A 135 16.66 3.57 5.32
N GLY A 136 16.38 3.81 6.58
CA GLY A 136 16.61 5.14 7.12
C GLY A 136 16.65 5.19 8.64
N VAL A 137 17.00 6.38 9.11
CA VAL A 137 17.09 6.74 10.51
C VAL A 137 16.32 8.04 10.72
N ARG A 138 15.43 8.06 11.69
CA ARG A 138 14.71 9.26 12.13
C ARG A 138 15.04 9.52 13.60
N TRP A 139 15.53 10.71 13.90
CA TRP A 139 15.78 11.12 15.27
C TRP A 139 14.79 12.21 15.67
N MET A 140 14.11 11.98 16.80
CA MET A 140 13.16 12.91 17.41
C MET A 140 13.74 13.33 18.76
N PHE A 141 14.10 14.60 18.89
CA PHE A 141 14.71 15.20 20.10
C PHE A 141 13.82 16.28 20.70
#